data_5704b5c1c175b6587374e203b6ec8194
#
_entry.id   5704b5c1c175b6587374e203b6ec8194
#
_cell.length_a   1.000
_cell.length_b   1.000
_cell.length_c   1.000
_cell.angle_alpha   90.00
_cell.angle_beta   90.00
_cell.angle_gamma   90.00
#
_symmetry.space_group_name_H-M   'P 1'
#
loop_
_entity.id
_entity.type
_entity.pdbx_description
1 polymer ?
#
loop_
_entity_poly.entity_id
_entity_poly.type
_entity_poly.pdbx_seq_one_letter_code
_entity_poly.pdbx_strand_id
1 'polypeptide(L)'
;MDRYSRNRIYLTKEEQQTIKSFPVILGGSGIGSVIAECALRMGFENITIIDGDQVELSNLNRQNYIEEDIATDKVNAIKKRLLSINKEANITIYNCF
;
A
#
# COMPACT_ATOMS: atom_id res chain seq x y z
N MET A 1 -20.67 -1.47 -11.66
CA MET A 1 -19.85 -0.34 -11.19
C MET A 1 -18.56 -0.90 -10.60
N ASP A 2 -17.40 -0.46 -11.08
CA ASP A 2 -16.12 -0.87 -10.52
C ASP A 2 -15.72 0.05 -9.35
N ARG A 3 -14.65 -0.32 -8.61
CA ARG A 3 -14.25 0.44 -7.42
C ARG A 3 -13.74 1.85 -7.72
N TYR A 4 -13.40 2.14 -8.97
CA TYR A 4 -12.85 3.44 -9.37
C TYR A 4 -13.83 4.29 -10.18
N SER A 5 -15.09 3.88 -10.27
CA SER A 5 -16.07 4.57 -11.11
C SER A 5 -16.23 6.04 -10.75
N ARG A 6 -16.11 6.40 -9.48
CA ARG A 6 -16.23 7.79 -9.02
C ARG A 6 -15.01 8.66 -9.39
N ASN A 7 -13.90 8.05 -9.75
CA ASN A 7 -12.71 8.79 -10.19
C ASN A 7 -12.91 9.41 -11.59
N ARG A 8 -13.98 9.04 -12.29
CA ARG A 8 -14.28 9.59 -13.64
C ARG A 8 -14.50 11.11 -13.64
N ILE A 9 -14.70 11.72 -12.51
CA ILE A 9 -14.77 13.17 -12.39
C ILE A 9 -13.38 13.79 -12.67
N TYR A 10 -12.30 13.08 -12.34
CA TYR A 10 -10.93 13.57 -12.45
C TYR A 10 -10.09 12.82 -13.47
N LEU A 11 -10.42 11.54 -13.73
CA LEU A 11 -9.63 10.66 -14.57
C LEU A 11 -10.49 10.00 -15.63
N THR A 12 -9.97 9.93 -16.85
CA THR A 12 -10.60 9.12 -17.90
C THR A 12 -10.40 7.64 -17.57
N LYS A 13 -11.14 6.78 -18.27
CA LYS A 13 -11.00 5.34 -18.14
C LYS A 13 -9.59 4.88 -18.52
N GLU A 14 -9.02 5.48 -19.57
CA GLU A 14 -7.67 5.17 -20.05
C GLU A 14 -6.61 5.60 -19.03
N GLU A 15 -6.77 6.77 -18.43
CA GLU A 15 -5.88 7.25 -17.38
C GLU A 15 -5.93 6.34 -16.15
N GLN A 16 -7.11 5.90 -15.75
CA GLN A 16 -7.28 4.97 -14.63
C GLN A 16 -6.58 3.64 -14.92
N GLN A 17 -6.65 3.17 -16.16
CA GLN A 17 -5.99 1.93 -16.57
C GLN A 17 -4.46 2.07 -16.55
N THR A 18 -3.95 3.22 -16.95
CA THR A 18 -2.51 3.54 -16.89
C THR A 18 -2.02 3.54 -15.44
N ILE A 19 -2.76 4.17 -14.53
CA ILE A 19 -2.44 4.21 -13.11
C ILE A 19 -2.40 2.81 -12.52
N LYS A 20 -3.35 1.96 -12.89
CA LYS A 20 -3.47 0.59 -12.38
C LYS A 20 -2.19 -0.22 -12.58
N SER A 21 -1.57 -0.12 -13.74
CA SER A 21 -0.37 -0.88 -14.09
C SER A 21 0.94 -0.15 -13.79
N PHE A 22 0.88 1.15 -13.51
CA PHE A 22 2.08 1.96 -13.28
C PHE A 22 2.81 1.48 -12.02
N PRO A 23 4.11 1.13 -12.11
CA PRO A 23 4.83 0.62 -10.94
C PRO A 23 5.13 1.72 -9.94
N VAL A 24 4.84 1.43 -8.66
CA VAL A 24 5.17 2.31 -7.53
C VAL A 24 6.12 1.56 -6.62
N ILE A 25 7.24 2.19 -6.28
CA ILE A 25 8.24 1.61 -5.37
C ILE A 25 8.38 2.51 -4.15
N LEU A 26 8.21 1.94 -2.97
CA LEU A 26 8.34 2.66 -1.70
C LEU A 26 9.45 2.04 -0.87
N GLY A 27 10.47 2.84 -0.55
CA GLY A 27 11.54 2.46 0.36
C GLY A 27 11.20 2.96 1.76
N GLY A 28 11.08 2.02 2.71
CA GLY A 28 10.60 2.33 4.05
C GLY A 28 9.09 2.34 4.15
N SER A 29 8.54 1.67 5.16
CA SER A 29 7.09 1.54 5.32
C SER A 29 6.54 2.26 6.56
N GLY A 30 7.29 3.24 7.10
CA GLY A 30 6.80 4.14 8.13
C GLY A 30 5.77 5.10 7.55
N ILE A 31 6.21 6.27 7.10
CA ILE A 31 5.32 7.20 6.38
C ILE A 31 4.79 6.54 5.11
N GLY A 32 5.61 5.71 4.46
CA GLY A 32 5.24 5.00 3.25
C GLY A 32 4.02 4.08 3.40
N SER A 33 3.72 3.57 4.60
CA SER A 33 2.55 2.72 4.82
C SER A 33 1.25 3.48 4.52
N VAL A 34 1.17 4.74 4.92
CA VAL A 34 0.00 5.60 4.64
C VAL A 34 -0.04 5.96 3.16
N ILE A 35 1.11 6.30 2.58
CA ILE A 35 1.20 6.62 1.15
C ILE A 35 0.78 5.42 0.30
N ALA A 36 1.23 4.22 0.66
CA ALA A 36 0.88 2.99 -0.05
C ALA A 36 -0.64 2.75 -0.04
N GLU A 37 -1.28 2.93 1.11
CA GLU A 37 -2.74 2.77 1.21
C GLU A 37 -3.47 3.80 0.36
N CYS A 38 -3.06 5.07 0.43
CA CYS A 38 -3.66 6.12 -0.38
C CYS A 38 -3.48 5.84 -1.88
N ALA A 39 -2.28 5.43 -2.30
CA ALA A 39 -2.00 5.10 -3.69
C ALA A 39 -2.88 3.95 -4.18
N LEU A 40 -3.00 2.89 -3.37
CA LEU A 40 -3.83 1.73 -3.71
C LEU A 40 -5.30 2.13 -3.88
N ARG A 41 -5.81 2.95 -2.97
CA ARG A 41 -7.21 3.40 -3.03
C ARG A 41 -7.48 4.28 -4.25
N MET A 42 -6.48 5.01 -4.72
CA MET A 42 -6.57 5.80 -5.97
C MET A 42 -6.52 4.94 -7.23
N GLY A 43 -6.01 3.72 -7.12
CA GLY A 43 -5.95 2.81 -8.25
C GLY A 43 -4.57 2.35 -8.68
N PHE A 44 -3.51 2.71 -7.95
CA PHE A 44 -2.16 2.17 -8.18
C PHE A 44 -2.11 0.76 -7.61
N GLU A 45 -2.25 -0.25 -8.46
CA GLU A 45 -2.35 -1.65 -8.02
C GLU A 45 -1.07 -2.44 -8.20
N ASN A 46 0.02 -1.79 -8.59
CA ASN A 46 1.33 -2.42 -8.77
C ASN A 46 2.35 -1.75 -7.85
N ILE A 47 2.44 -2.24 -6.62
CA ILE A 47 3.21 -1.60 -5.55
C ILE A 47 4.30 -2.53 -5.03
N THR A 48 5.52 -2.02 -4.94
CA THR A 48 6.66 -2.71 -4.33
C THR A 48 7.09 -1.95 -3.07
N ILE A 49 7.27 -2.67 -1.97
CA ILE A 49 7.64 -2.09 -0.67
C ILE A 49 8.92 -2.76 -0.18
N ILE A 50 9.89 -1.93 0.21
CA ILE A 50 11.20 -2.38 0.69
C ILE A 50 11.45 -1.79 2.08
N ASP A 51 11.59 -2.66 3.09
CA ASP A 51 11.91 -2.25 4.46
C ASP A 51 12.41 -3.47 5.25
N GLY A 52 13.35 -3.27 6.17
CA GLY A 52 13.86 -4.33 7.03
C GLY A 52 13.40 -4.25 8.47
N ASP A 53 12.59 -3.27 8.84
CA ASP A 53 12.16 -3.07 10.22
C ASP A 53 10.95 -3.92 10.61
N GLN A 54 10.76 -4.06 11.94
CA GLN A 54 9.56 -4.64 12.51
C GLN A 54 8.66 -3.53 13.05
N VAL A 55 7.38 -3.82 13.17
CA VAL A 55 6.41 -2.91 13.77
C VAL A 55 6.62 -2.89 15.28
N GLU A 56 6.69 -1.69 15.86
CA GLU A 56 6.83 -1.47 17.29
C GLU A 56 5.63 -0.67 17.80
N LEU A 57 5.36 -0.78 19.12
CA LEU A 57 4.24 -0.08 19.74
C LEU A 57 4.31 1.43 19.48
N SER A 58 5.52 2.02 19.52
CA SER A 58 5.72 3.45 19.27
C SER A 58 5.36 3.87 17.84
N ASN A 59 5.24 2.94 16.90
CA ASN A 59 4.87 3.24 15.52
C ASN A 59 3.37 3.51 15.37
N LEU A 60 2.54 2.98 16.26
CA LEU A 60 1.09 2.99 16.09
C LEU A 60 0.46 4.38 16.18
N ASN A 61 1.17 5.35 16.77
CA ASN A 61 0.65 6.72 16.91
C ASN A 61 0.71 7.54 15.62
N ARG A 62 1.51 7.12 14.63
CA ARG A 62 1.72 7.88 13.39
C ARG A 62 1.85 7.03 12.13
N GLN A 63 1.95 5.71 12.27
CA GLN A 63 2.08 4.80 11.14
C GLN A 63 0.83 3.93 11.03
N ASN A 64 0.53 3.48 9.82
CA ASN A 64 -0.71 2.77 9.53
C ASN A 64 -0.61 1.27 9.88
N TYR A 65 -0.32 0.96 11.15
CA TYR A 65 -0.26 -0.40 11.69
C TYR A 65 -1.23 -0.53 12.85
N ILE A 66 -1.60 -1.75 13.19
CA ILE A 66 -2.47 -2.07 14.32
C ILE A 66 -1.70 -2.90 15.34
N GLU A 67 -2.25 -3.07 16.55
CA GLU A 67 -1.58 -3.80 17.62
C GLU A 67 -1.19 -5.23 17.23
N GLU A 68 -1.99 -5.91 16.41
CA GLU A 68 -1.67 -7.24 15.91
C GLU A 68 -0.37 -7.28 15.10
N ASP A 69 0.05 -6.13 14.56
CA ASP A 69 1.23 -6.03 13.73
C ASP A 69 2.53 -5.93 14.54
N ILE A 70 2.45 -5.69 15.86
CA ILE A 70 3.63 -5.55 16.73
C ILE A 70 4.49 -6.81 16.63
N ALA A 71 5.81 -6.60 16.46
CA ALA A 71 6.82 -7.65 16.28
C ALA A 71 6.74 -8.40 14.94
N THR A 72 5.88 -7.99 14.01
CA THR A 72 5.91 -8.49 12.64
C THR A 72 6.79 -7.60 11.78
N ASP A 73 7.27 -8.13 10.64
CA ASP A 73 7.99 -7.32 9.67
C ASP A 73 7.04 -6.28 9.07
N LYS A 74 7.48 -5.03 8.97
CA LYS A 74 6.66 -3.95 8.43
C LYS A 74 6.15 -4.27 7.03
N VAL A 75 6.99 -4.83 6.15
CA VAL A 75 6.57 -5.18 4.80
C VAL A 75 5.46 -6.22 4.78
N ASN A 76 5.50 -7.20 5.69
CA ASN A 76 4.44 -8.21 5.78
C ASN A 76 3.13 -7.61 6.31
N ALA A 77 3.22 -6.74 7.32
CA ALA A 77 2.06 -6.08 7.89
C ALA A 77 1.37 -5.18 6.86
N ILE A 78 2.14 -4.38 6.11
CA ILE A 78 1.55 -3.49 5.11
C ILE A 78 0.98 -4.28 3.93
N LYS A 79 1.62 -5.34 3.49
CA LYS A 79 1.08 -6.19 2.43
C LYS A 79 -0.27 -6.78 2.83
N LYS A 80 -0.36 -7.30 4.04
CA LYS A 80 -1.62 -7.84 4.59
C LYS A 80 -2.71 -6.76 4.58
N ARG A 81 -2.37 -5.56 5.01
CA ARG A 81 -3.30 -4.42 5.04
C ARG A 81 -3.77 -4.06 3.63
N LEU A 82 -2.84 -3.93 2.68
CA LEU A 82 -3.17 -3.56 1.31
C LEU A 82 -4.05 -4.61 0.64
N LEU A 83 -3.75 -5.90 0.83
CA LEU A 83 -4.55 -6.97 0.27
C LEU A 83 -5.92 -7.09 0.92
N SER A 84 -6.09 -6.61 2.15
CA SER A 84 -7.41 -6.52 2.78
C SER A 84 -8.27 -5.42 2.14
N ILE A 85 -7.64 -4.39 1.56
CA ILE A 85 -8.31 -3.31 0.86
C ILE A 85 -8.64 -3.72 -0.57
N ASN A 86 -7.68 -4.35 -1.27
CA ASN A 86 -7.84 -4.82 -2.64
C ASN A 86 -7.05 -6.11 -2.84
N LYS A 87 -7.74 -7.23 -2.74
CA LYS A 87 -7.11 -8.57 -2.83
C LYS A 87 -6.53 -8.86 -4.20
N GLU A 88 -6.90 -8.12 -5.24
CA GLU A 88 -6.41 -8.32 -6.60
C GLU A 88 -5.16 -7.50 -6.91
N ALA A 89 -4.73 -6.63 -6.00
CA ALA A 89 -3.54 -5.81 -6.20
C ALA A 89 -2.27 -6.66 -6.26
N ASN A 90 -1.30 -6.21 -7.05
CA ASN A 90 0.02 -6.83 -7.15
C ASN A 90 0.96 -6.15 -6.16
N ILE A 91 1.13 -6.74 -5.00
CA ILE A 91 1.97 -6.21 -3.92
C ILE A 91 3.22 -7.08 -3.78
N THR A 92 4.36 -6.50 -4.08
CA THR A 92 5.67 -7.16 -3.94
C THR A 92 6.40 -6.56 -2.75
N ILE A 93 7.01 -7.40 -1.92
CA ILE A 93 7.72 -6.94 -0.73
C ILE A 93 9.14 -7.49 -0.70
N TYR A 94 10.05 -6.69 -0.15
CA TYR A 94 11.43 -7.09 0.14
C TYR A 94 11.73 -6.71 1.59
N ASN A 95 11.95 -7.72 2.43
CA ASN A 95 12.30 -7.53 3.84
C ASN A 95 13.82 -7.35 3.94
N CYS A 96 14.30 -6.16 3.64
CA CYS A 96 15.73 -5.84 3.67
C CYS A 96 15.92 -4.32 3.77
N PHE A 97 17.13 -3.93 4.08
CA PHE A 97 17.51 -2.52 4.07
C PHE A 97 18.23 -2.15 2.76
#